data_04f541ee963160477fb2439aa32f5fab
#
_entry.id   04f541ee963160477fb2439aa32f5fab
#
_cell.length_a   1.000
_cell.length_b   1.000
_cell.length_c   1.000
_cell.angle_alpha   90.00
_cell.angle_beta   90.00
_cell.angle_gamma   90.00
#
_symmetry.space_group_name_H-M   'P 1'
#
loop_
_entity.id
_entity.type
_entity.pdbx_description
1 polymer ?
#
loop_
_entity_poly.entity_id
_entity_poly.type
_entity_poly.pdbx_seq_one_letter_code
_entity_poly.pdbx_strand_id
1 'polypeptide(L)'
;MDKQLISKRFSKAIVTYPQEANVQRQIADKMIHLLTKHISFPCSKVIEFGCGTGIYSRMLLQALRPEELFLNDLCPEMKYCCEDILRKEQVSFLPGDAEIVPFPTGSTLITSCSALQWFESPENFFKRCNALLNKQGYFAFSTFGKKN
;
A
#
# COMPACT_ATOMS: atom_id res chain seq x y z
N MET A 1 4.03 6.18 -19.42
CA MET A 1 3.44 4.86 -19.14
C MET A 1 1.94 5.00 -18.93
N ASP A 2 1.16 4.17 -19.61
CA ASP A 2 -0.30 4.24 -19.53
C ASP A 2 -0.79 3.52 -18.26
N LYS A 3 -1.16 4.28 -17.24
CA LYS A 3 -1.61 3.72 -15.97
C LYS A 3 -2.98 3.04 -16.06
N GLN A 4 -3.83 3.46 -17.00
CA GLN A 4 -5.10 2.77 -17.23
C GLN A 4 -4.89 1.37 -17.78
N LEU A 5 -3.93 1.20 -18.67
CA LEU A 5 -3.58 -0.11 -19.19
C LEU A 5 -2.98 -1.01 -18.11
N ILE A 6 -2.16 -0.43 -17.23
CA ILE A 6 -1.59 -1.15 -16.09
C ILE A 6 -2.72 -1.63 -15.17
N SER A 7 -3.69 -0.78 -14.87
CA SER A 7 -4.84 -1.12 -14.04
C SER A 7 -5.61 -2.31 -14.62
N LYS A 8 -5.88 -2.30 -15.92
CA LYS A 8 -6.57 -3.40 -16.60
C LYS A 8 -5.78 -4.71 -16.52
N ARG A 9 -4.47 -4.64 -16.71
CA ARG A 9 -3.60 -5.81 -16.64
C ARG A 9 -3.57 -6.41 -15.24
N PHE A 10 -3.53 -5.58 -14.22
CA PHE A 10 -3.57 -6.04 -12.84
C PHE A 10 -4.88 -6.74 -12.53
N SER A 11 -6.00 -6.19 -12.98
CA SER A 11 -7.31 -6.81 -12.77
C SER A 11 -7.37 -8.21 -13.38
N LYS A 12 -6.81 -8.39 -14.56
CA LYS A 12 -6.73 -9.71 -15.21
C LYS A 12 -5.80 -10.66 -14.46
N ALA A 13 -4.65 -10.16 -14.01
CA ALA A 13 -3.65 -10.97 -13.32
C ALA A 13 -4.18 -11.60 -12.03
N ILE A 14 -5.05 -10.89 -11.31
CA ILE A 14 -5.66 -11.41 -10.08
C ILE A 14 -6.43 -12.70 -10.34
N VAL A 15 -7.11 -12.79 -11.47
CA VAL A 15 -7.92 -13.96 -11.81
C VAL A 15 -7.07 -15.11 -12.35
N THR A 16 -5.95 -14.78 -13.04
CA THR A 16 -5.20 -15.77 -13.84
C THR A 16 -3.92 -16.29 -13.18
N TYR A 17 -3.36 -15.59 -12.20
CA TYR A 17 -2.03 -15.91 -11.67
C TYR A 17 -2.01 -16.04 -10.16
N PRO A 18 -2.63 -17.12 -9.61
CA PRO A 18 -2.63 -17.30 -8.13
C PRO A 18 -1.25 -17.52 -7.52
N GLN A 19 -0.25 -17.96 -8.30
CA GLN A 19 1.12 -18.11 -7.81
C GLN A 19 1.73 -16.78 -7.38
N GLU A 20 1.34 -15.69 -8.03
CA GLU A 20 1.84 -14.37 -7.67
C GLU A 20 1.38 -13.94 -6.28
N ALA A 21 0.23 -14.44 -5.84
CA ALA A 21 -0.26 -14.17 -4.49
C ALA A 21 0.68 -14.73 -3.42
N ASN A 22 1.32 -15.88 -3.68
CA ASN A 22 2.27 -16.46 -2.74
C ASN A 22 3.54 -15.61 -2.62
N VAL A 23 4.04 -15.09 -3.74
CA VAL A 23 5.20 -14.19 -3.74
C VAL A 23 4.85 -12.91 -2.97
N GLN A 24 3.68 -12.34 -3.23
CA GLN A 24 3.22 -11.14 -2.54
C GLN A 24 3.10 -11.36 -1.03
N ARG A 25 2.60 -12.54 -0.60
CA ARG A 25 2.54 -12.86 0.82
C ARG A 25 3.91 -12.91 1.46
N GLN A 26 4.90 -13.49 0.79
CA GLN A 26 6.26 -13.57 1.29
C GLN A 26 6.87 -12.19 1.46
N ILE A 27 6.68 -11.30 0.49
CA ILE A 27 7.16 -9.93 0.55
C ILE A 27 6.47 -9.18 1.68
N ALA A 28 5.15 -9.33 1.79
CA ALA A 28 4.36 -8.67 2.82
C ALA A 28 4.78 -9.14 4.23
N ASP A 29 5.00 -10.44 4.41
CA ASP A 29 5.49 -10.99 5.68
C ASP A 29 6.80 -10.36 6.10
N LYS A 30 7.74 -10.22 5.17
CA LYS A 30 9.03 -9.60 5.45
C LYS A 30 8.87 -8.13 5.83
N MET A 31 8.00 -7.42 5.13
CA MET A 31 7.72 -6.02 5.44
C MET A 31 7.14 -5.86 6.84
N ILE A 32 6.15 -6.69 7.18
CA ILE A 32 5.53 -6.65 8.51
C ILE A 32 6.57 -6.95 9.60
N HIS A 33 7.42 -7.94 9.37
CA HIS A 33 8.47 -8.28 10.31
C HIS A 33 9.41 -7.11 10.58
N LEU A 34 9.81 -6.39 9.53
CA LEU A 34 10.64 -5.20 9.67
C LEU A 34 9.91 -4.07 10.39
N LEU A 35 8.64 -3.83 10.03
CA LEU A 35 7.85 -2.76 10.64
C LEU A 35 7.64 -2.97 12.14
N THR A 36 7.35 -4.20 12.54
CA THR A 36 7.09 -4.50 13.95
C THR A 36 8.33 -4.32 14.82
N LYS A 37 9.52 -4.34 14.24
CA LYS A 37 10.77 -4.05 14.97
C LYS A 37 10.99 -2.56 15.19
N HIS A 38 10.44 -1.70 14.34
CA HIS A 38 10.77 -0.29 14.33
C HIS A 38 9.61 0.63 14.72
N ILE A 39 8.37 0.16 14.65
CA ILE A 39 7.19 0.98 14.89
C ILE A 39 6.52 0.58 16.18
N SER A 40 6.19 1.59 17.00
CA SER A 40 5.47 1.41 18.27
C SER A 40 3.98 1.19 18.03
N PHE A 41 3.34 0.45 18.92
CA PHE A 41 1.91 0.15 18.86
C PHE A 41 1.12 0.93 19.90
N PRO A 42 -0.14 1.27 19.63
CA PRO A 42 -0.79 1.17 18.32
C PRO A 42 -0.29 2.23 17.36
N CYS A 43 -0.33 1.94 16.07
CA CYS A 43 0.02 2.90 15.04
C CYS A 43 -1.21 3.74 14.71
N SER A 44 -1.08 5.07 14.71
CA SER A 44 -2.25 5.93 14.62
C SER A 44 -2.87 5.95 13.22
N LYS A 45 -2.12 6.42 12.24
CA LYS A 45 -2.64 6.60 10.87
C LYS A 45 -1.68 5.99 9.87
N VAL A 46 -2.19 5.08 9.04
CA VAL A 46 -1.41 4.36 8.04
C VAL A 46 -2.00 4.59 6.66
N ILE A 47 -1.15 4.88 5.69
CA ILE A 47 -1.52 4.91 4.28
C ILE A 47 -0.77 3.78 3.58
N GLU A 48 -1.52 2.92 2.90
CA GLU A 48 -0.95 1.91 2.00
C GLU A 48 -1.28 2.29 0.57
N PHE A 49 -0.26 2.47 -0.27
CA PHE A 49 -0.48 2.71 -1.69
C PHE A 49 -0.18 1.45 -2.48
N GLY A 50 -0.97 1.21 -3.54
CA GLY A 50 -0.88 0.01 -4.33
C GLY A 50 -1.31 -1.23 -3.55
N CYS A 51 -2.48 -1.17 -2.89
CA CYS A 51 -2.92 -2.25 -2.00
C CYS A 51 -3.27 -3.55 -2.71
N GLY A 52 -3.61 -3.50 -4.00
CA GLY A 52 -3.97 -4.68 -4.77
C GLY A 52 -5.12 -5.44 -4.14
N THR A 53 -4.96 -6.75 -4.00
CA THR A 53 -6.00 -7.62 -3.42
C THR A 53 -6.10 -7.54 -1.91
N GLY A 54 -5.24 -6.74 -1.27
CA GLY A 54 -5.32 -6.52 0.18
C GLY A 54 -4.53 -7.49 1.03
N ILE A 55 -3.59 -8.22 0.45
CA ILE A 55 -2.77 -9.18 1.19
C ILE A 55 -1.98 -8.46 2.29
N TYR A 56 -1.23 -7.46 1.91
CA TYR A 56 -0.44 -6.66 2.86
C TYR A 56 -1.35 -5.85 3.78
N SER A 57 -2.46 -5.35 3.25
CA SER A 57 -3.43 -4.56 4.00
C SER A 57 -3.95 -5.31 5.23
N ARG A 58 -4.31 -6.59 5.04
CA ARG A 58 -4.82 -7.42 6.14
C ARG A 58 -3.75 -7.67 7.20
N MET A 59 -2.51 -7.83 6.77
CA MET A 59 -1.39 -7.99 7.70
C MET A 59 -1.11 -6.71 8.48
N LEU A 60 -1.21 -5.55 7.83
CA LEU A 60 -1.07 -4.25 8.50
C LEU A 60 -2.11 -4.08 9.59
N LEU A 61 -3.37 -4.40 9.28
CA LEU A 61 -4.45 -4.30 10.26
C LEU A 61 -4.18 -5.18 11.47
N GLN A 62 -3.78 -6.41 11.25
CA GLN A 62 -3.56 -7.37 12.33
C GLN A 62 -2.33 -7.03 13.15
N ALA A 63 -1.24 -6.64 12.49
CA ALA A 63 0.04 -6.44 13.16
C ALA A 63 0.17 -5.06 13.80
N LEU A 64 -0.28 -4.01 13.14
CA LEU A 64 -0.09 -2.63 13.60
C LEU A 64 -1.32 -2.04 14.29
N ARG A 65 -2.48 -2.64 14.10
CA ARG A 65 -3.75 -2.20 14.69
C ARG A 65 -3.96 -0.68 14.58
N PRO A 66 -3.92 -0.12 13.35
CA PRO A 66 -4.04 1.32 13.17
C PRO A 66 -5.42 1.83 13.54
N GLU A 67 -5.48 3.06 14.04
CA GLU A 67 -6.75 3.74 14.28
C GLU A 67 -7.41 4.13 12.96
N GLU A 68 -6.59 4.47 11.95
CA GLU A 68 -7.06 4.76 10.60
C GLU A 68 -6.12 4.10 9.59
N LEU A 69 -6.70 3.40 8.64
CA LEU A 69 -5.96 2.80 7.53
C LEU A 69 -6.58 3.25 6.22
N PHE A 70 -5.78 3.88 5.38
CA PHE A 70 -6.20 4.33 4.05
C PHE A 70 -5.54 3.45 3.01
N LEU A 71 -6.36 2.77 2.22
CA LEU A 71 -5.91 1.90 1.14
C LEU A 71 -6.03 2.63 -0.18
N ASN A 72 -4.97 2.66 -0.95
CA ASN A 72 -4.96 3.26 -2.27
C ASN A 72 -4.61 2.22 -3.31
N ASP A 73 -5.25 2.30 -4.46
CA ASP A 73 -4.84 1.55 -5.64
C ASP A 73 -5.24 2.31 -6.90
N LEU A 74 -4.41 2.16 -7.94
CA LEU A 74 -4.69 2.73 -9.25
C LEU A 74 -5.91 2.08 -9.90
N CYS A 75 -6.14 0.80 -9.60
CA CYS A 75 -7.25 0.03 -10.10
C CYS A 75 -8.43 0.11 -9.13
N PRO A 76 -9.53 0.82 -9.45
CA PRO A 76 -10.65 0.97 -8.53
C PRO A 76 -11.31 -0.36 -8.15
N GLU A 77 -11.23 -1.37 -9.03
CA GLU A 77 -11.82 -2.68 -8.80
C GLU A 77 -11.18 -3.43 -7.64
N MET A 78 -9.99 -3.03 -7.21
CA MET A 78 -9.33 -3.63 -6.04
C MET A 78 -10.13 -3.45 -4.76
N LYS A 79 -10.99 -2.43 -4.72
CA LYS A 79 -11.94 -2.23 -3.64
C LYS A 79 -12.76 -3.49 -3.36
N TYR A 80 -13.17 -4.20 -4.39
CA TYR A 80 -13.97 -5.41 -4.23
C TYR A 80 -13.18 -6.56 -3.63
N CYS A 81 -11.87 -6.57 -3.81
CA CYS A 81 -11.01 -7.58 -3.20
C CYS A 81 -10.77 -7.32 -1.71
N CYS A 82 -11.06 -6.11 -1.25
CA CYS A 82 -10.83 -5.68 0.13
C CYS A 82 -12.12 -5.48 0.91
N GLU A 83 -13.26 -5.98 0.42
CA GLU A 83 -14.56 -5.74 1.05
C GLU A 83 -14.62 -6.15 2.53
N ASP A 84 -13.99 -7.25 2.86
CA ASP A 84 -13.98 -7.75 4.24
C ASP A 84 -13.37 -6.74 5.22
N ILE A 85 -12.25 -6.13 4.84
CA ILE A 85 -11.60 -5.15 5.72
C ILE A 85 -12.21 -3.76 5.59
N LEU A 86 -12.81 -3.43 4.45
CA LEU A 86 -13.47 -2.14 4.25
C LEU A 86 -14.76 -2.00 5.06
N ARG A 87 -15.29 -3.09 5.61
CA ARG A 87 -16.41 -3.05 6.55
C ARG A 87 -16.03 -2.44 7.90
N LYS A 88 -14.73 -2.41 8.22
CA LYS A 88 -14.25 -1.80 9.46
C LYS A 88 -14.26 -0.27 9.30
N GLU A 89 -14.77 0.42 10.32
CA GLU A 89 -14.91 1.88 10.29
C GLU A 89 -13.58 2.60 10.03
N GLN A 90 -12.49 2.05 10.57
CA GLN A 90 -11.20 2.70 10.46
C GLN A 90 -10.53 2.53 9.09
N VAL A 91 -11.09 1.71 8.18
CA VAL A 91 -10.48 1.44 6.88
C VAL A 91 -11.24 2.18 5.78
N SER A 92 -10.51 2.91 4.96
CA SER A 92 -11.05 3.66 3.82
C SER A 92 -10.29 3.32 2.55
N PHE A 93 -10.95 3.41 1.41
CA PHE A 93 -10.32 3.16 0.11
C PHE A 93 -10.27 4.45 -0.70
N LEU A 94 -9.07 4.79 -1.17
CA LEU A 94 -8.81 6.00 -1.98
C LEU A 94 -8.35 5.56 -3.37
N PRO A 95 -9.26 5.45 -4.34
CA PRO A 95 -8.88 5.03 -5.69
C PRO A 95 -8.14 6.12 -6.43
N GLY A 96 -7.23 5.72 -7.31
CA GLY A 96 -6.55 6.61 -8.22
C GLY A 96 -5.04 6.55 -8.12
N ASP A 97 -4.41 7.46 -8.85
CA ASP A 97 -2.96 7.53 -8.96
C ASP A 97 -2.35 8.07 -7.66
N ALA A 98 -1.51 7.25 -7.03
CA ALA A 98 -0.85 7.62 -5.77
C ALA A 98 -0.02 8.90 -5.88
N GLU A 99 0.45 9.24 -7.09
CA GLU A 99 1.23 10.45 -7.32
C GLU A 99 0.39 11.73 -7.25
N ILE A 100 -0.93 11.63 -7.45
CA ILE A 100 -1.81 12.81 -7.53
C ILE A 100 -3.02 12.76 -6.61
N VAL A 101 -3.44 11.59 -6.17
CA VAL A 101 -4.60 11.45 -5.27
C VAL A 101 -4.34 12.18 -3.95
N PRO A 102 -5.29 12.98 -3.42
CA PRO A 102 -5.10 13.62 -2.12
C PRO A 102 -5.06 12.58 -1.00
N PHE A 103 -3.96 12.55 -0.27
CA PHE A 103 -3.84 11.74 0.94
C PHE A 103 -4.02 12.60 2.17
N PRO A 104 -4.53 12.04 3.28
CA PRO A 104 -4.59 12.76 4.54
C PRO A 104 -3.18 13.06 5.06
N THR A 105 -3.04 14.15 5.82
CA THR A 105 -1.78 14.54 6.43
C THR A 105 -1.62 13.95 7.83
N GLY A 106 -0.40 13.98 8.35
CA GLY A 106 -0.13 13.52 9.70
C GLY A 106 -0.06 12.02 9.86
N SER A 107 0.29 11.29 8.80
CA SER A 107 0.39 9.84 8.86
C SER A 107 1.60 9.40 9.67
N THR A 108 1.43 8.34 10.45
CA THR A 108 2.54 7.72 11.20
C THR A 108 3.30 6.74 10.33
N LEU A 109 2.67 6.21 9.29
CA LEU A 109 3.30 5.29 8.36
C LEU A 109 2.69 5.46 6.97
N ILE A 110 3.54 5.58 5.97
CA ILE A 110 3.17 5.45 4.56
C ILE A 110 3.95 4.27 4.01
N THR A 111 3.25 3.31 3.43
CA THR A 111 3.88 2.03 3.06
C THR A 111 3.31 1.45 1.78
N SER A 112 4.10 0.59 1.15
CA SER A 112 3.67 -0.15 -0.04
C SER A 112 4.52 -1.40 -0.22
N CYS A 113 3.90 -2.43 -0.77
CA CYS A 113 4.60 -3.60 -1.26
C CYS A 113 4.58 -3.61 -2.79
N SER A 114 5.73 -3.39 -3.42
CA SER A 114 5.94 -3.61 -4.85
C SER A 114 5.13 -2.74 -5.82
N ALA A 115 4.75 -1.53 -5.41
CA ALA A 115 4.02 -0.62 -6.29
C ALA A 115 4.90 0.49 -6.88
N LEU A 116 6.05 0.74 -6.28
CA LEU A 116 6.87 1.91 -6.58
C LEU A 116 7.39 1.94 -8.02
N GLN A 117 7.65 0.78 -8.61
CA GLN A 117 8.16 0.68 -9.99
C GLN A 117 7.19 1.24 -11.04
N TRP A 118 5.93 1.44 -10.68
CA TRP A 118 4.91 1.97 -11.60
C TRP A 118 4.83 3.49 -11.61
N PHE A 119 5.57 4.17 -10.74
CA PHE A 119 5.52 5.62 -10.63
C PHE A 119 6.40 6.27 -11.69
N GLU A 120 5.89 7.35 -12.26
CA GLU A 120 6.64 8.13 -13.27
C GLU A 120 7.74 8.93 -12.63
N SER A 121 7.51 9.46 -11.43
CA SER A 121 8.47 10.27 -10.72
C SER A 121 8.55 9.84 -9.25
N PRO A 122 9.31 8.77 -8.95
CA PRO A 122 9.45 8.32 -7.57
C PRO A 122 10.00 9.38 -6.63
N GLU A 123 10.91 10.22 -7.12
CA GLU A 123 11.51 11.28 -6.31
C GLU A 123 10.47 12.30 -5.84
N ASN A 124 9.59 12.72 -6.74
CA ASN A 124 8.51 13.64 -6.39
C ASN A 124 7.52 13.00 -5.44
N PHE A 125 7.27 11.71 -5.62
CA PHE A 125 6.40 10.96 -4.73
C PHE A 125 6.98 10.87 -3.32
N PHE A 126 8.29 10.65 -3.19
CA PHE A 126 8.95 10.63 -1.89
C PHE A 126 8.86 11.98 -1.18
N LYS A 127 9.04 13.08 -1.92
CA LYS A 127 8.88 14.43 -1.37
C LYS A 127 7.47 14.64 -0.87
N ARG A 128 6.49 14.19 -1.65
CA ARG A 128 5.08 14.28 -1.28
C ARG A 128 4.79 13.50 0.01
N CYS A 129 5.28 12.27 0.08
CA CYS A 129 5.11 11.44 1.27
C CYS A 129 5.75 12.07 2.50
N ASN A 130 6.92 12.65 2.34
CA ASN A 130 7.60 13.34 3.45
C ASN A 130 6.75 14.48 3.99
N ALA A 131 6.07 15.22 3.12
CA ALA A 131 5.17 16.31 3.53
C ALA A 131 3.90 15.79 4.21
N LEU A 132 3.46 14.59 3.87
CA LEU A 132 2.26 13.98 4.45
C LEU A 132 2.53 13.29 5.80
N LEU A 133 3.78 12.93 6.05
CA LEU A 133 4.14 12.21 7.25
C LEU A 133 4.21 13.13 8.47
N ASN A 134 3.87 12.57 9.61
CA ASN A 134 4.15 13.12 10.92
C ASN A 134 5.68 13.24 11.09
N LYS A 135 6.14 14.14 11.98
CA LYS A 135 7.58 14.34 12.24
C LYS A 135 8.33 13.06 12.59
N GLN A 136 7.66 12.14 13.28
CA GLN A 136 8.24 10.85 13.65
C GLN A 136 7.67 9.70 12.84
N GLY A 137 7.10 10.01 11.68
CA GLY A 137 6.51 9.01 10.82
C GLY A 137 7.55 8.23 10.04
N TYR A 138 7.13 7.07 9.55
CA TYR A 138 7.97 6.18 8.76
C TYR A 138 7.44 6.08 7.34
N PHE A 139 8.36 6.02 6.40
CA PHE A 139 8.06 5.66 5.03
C PHE A 139 8.74 4.32 4.75
N ALA A 140 7.95 3.30 4.47
CA ALA A 140 8.47 1.95 4.27
C ALA A 140 7.88 1.34 3.00
N PHE A 141 8.75 0.89 2.12
CA PHE A 141 8.32 0.30 0.86
C PHE A 141 9.24 -0.84 0.45
N SER A 142 8.69 -1.73 -0.38
CA SER A 142 9.50 -2.71 -1.11
C SER A 142 9.25 -2.54 -2.60
N THR A 143 10.25 -2.85 -3.39
CA THR A 143 10.15 -2.82 -4.84
C THR A 143 11.04 -3.92 -5.41
N PHE A 144 10.79 -4.29 -6.66
CA PHE A 144 11.65 -5.27 -7.31
C PHE A 144 12.99 -4.62 -7.62
N GLY A 145 14.06 -5.21 -7.10
CA GLY A 145 15.42 -4.77 -7.41
C GLY A 145 15.84 -5.20 -8.79
N LYS A 146 16.87 -4.55 -9.29
CA LYS A 146 17.49 -4.99 -10.54
C LYS A 146 18.16 -6.34 -10.30
N LYS A 147 17.94 -7.24 -11.24
CA LYS A 147 18.67 -8.50 -11.25
C LYS A 147 20.11 -8.22 -11.64
N ASN A 148 21.00 -8.56 -10.77
CA ASN A 148 22.43 -8.46 -11.07
C ASN A 148 22.95 -9.74 -11.67
#